data_de6a00b80e40878035cc53e5c7060ee1
#
_entry.id   de6a00b80e40878035cc53e5c7060ee1
#
_cell.length_a   1.000
_cell.length_b   1.000
_cell.length_c   1.000
_cell.angle_alpha   90.00
_cell.angle_beta   90.00
_cell.angle_gamma   90.00
#
_symmetry.space_group_name_H-M   'P 1'
#
loop_
_entity.id
_entity.type
_entity.pdbx_description
1 polymer ?
#
loop_
_entity_poly.entity_id
_entity_poly.type
_entity_poly.pdbx_seq_one_letter_code
_entity_poly.pdbx_strand_id
1 'polypeptide(L)'
;MCQRMKNCPQQPFGPLMPNKMPNGPWEIISTDLITQLPESNSYNAICVIVDRLTKRAYFISINNRFSSKDIAQLLYDKVYPLHGLPLQIISDRGVQYSAKLFQEWCKILEIESTMSTAYYPQTDGQMEHVNQALEQYLRCYVDYNLSNWSDLLLSAEFTYNNCKGDWAQDSRRILSNITVCG
;
A
#
# COMPACT_ATOMS: atom_id res chain seq x y z
N MET A 1 -17.55 44.44 -2.78
CA MET A 1 -16.27 43.73 -3.04
C MET A 1 -16.09 42.37 -2.39
N CYS A 2 -17.08 41.82 -1.66
CA CYS A 2 -16.97 40.52 -0.94
C CYS A 2 -17.44 39.28 -1.69
N GLN A 3 -17.98 39.36 -2.87
CA GLN A 3 -18.49 38.16 -3.59
C GLN A 3 -17.46 37.45 -4.49
N ARG A 4 -16.30 38.05 -4.73
CA ARG A 4 -15.25 37.45 -5.58
C ARG A 4 -14.31 36.48 -4.86
N MET A 5 -14.43 36.33 -3.53
CA MET A 5 -13.57 35.42 -2.72
C MET A 5 -14.35 34.31 -2.03
N LYS A 6 -15.60 34.07 -2.34
CA LYS A 6 -16.27 32.86 -1.89
C LYS A 6 -15.83 31.71 -2.80
N ASN A 7 -15.15 30.73 -2.19
CA ASN A 7 -14.95 29.45 -2.84
C ASN A 7 -16.30 28.96 -3.38
N CYS A 8 -16.38 28.70 -4.68
CA CYS A 8 -17.53 28.02 -5.23
C CYS A 8 -17.75 26.74 -4.41
N PRO A 9 -18.96 26.48 -3.88
CA PRO A 9 -19.26 25.21 -3.25
C PRO A 9 -18.97 24.13 -4.31
N GLN A 10 -18.04 23.24 -3.99
CA GLN A 10 -17.80 22.06 -4.83
C GLN A 10 -19.15 21.35 -4.98
N GLN A 11 -19.49 20.95 -6.18
CA GLN A 11 -20.68 20.13 -6.42
C GLN A 11 -20.63 18.93 -5.47
N PRO A 12 -21.75 18.53 -4.85
CA PRO A 12 -21.76 17.39 -3.96
C PRO A 12 -21.21 16.18 -4.73
N PHE A 13 -20.23 15.52 -4.13
CA PHE A 13 -19.69 14.28 -4.68
C PHE A 13 -20.84 13.32 -4.92
N GLY A 14 -20.83 12.64 -6.07
CA GLY A 14 -21.81 11.61 -6.38
C GLY A 14 -21.92 10.55 -5.27
N PRO A 15 -22.99 9.75 -5.23
CA PRO A 15 -23.16 8.75 -4.18
C PRO A 15 -21.93 7.83 -4.13
N LEU A 16 -21.37 7.66 -2.93
CA LEU A 16 -20.27 6.74 -2.67
C LEU A 16 -20.73 5.33 -3.07
N MET A 17 -20.10 4.77 -4.10
CA MET A 17 -20.32 3.37 -4.44
C MET A 17 -19.51 2.51 -3.46
N PRO A 18 -20.13 1.70 -2.62
CA PRO A 18 -19.39 0.80 -1.75
C PRO A 18 -18.62 -0.23 -2.61
N ASN A 19 -17.33 -0.36 -2.36
CA ASN A 19 -16.56 -1.45 -2.97
C ASN A 19 -17.14 -2.79 -2.54
N LYS A 20 -17.14 -3.78 -3.43
CA LYS A 20 -17.48 -5.15 -3.07
C LYS A 20 -16.64 -5.59 -1.87
N MET A 21 -17.30 -6.10 -0.85
CA MET A 21 -16.58 -6.75 0.26
C MET A 21 -16.02 -8.07 -0.25
N PRO A 22 -14.72 -8.38 -0.02
CA PRO A 22 -14.19 -9.69 -0.35
C PRO A 22 -14.86 -10.78 0.49
N ASN A 23 -15.11 -11.95 -0.09
CA ASN A 23 -15.67 -13.10 0.62
C ASN A 23 -14.57 -13.90 1.34
N GLY A 24 -13.34 -13.84 0.85
CA GLY A 24 -12.19 -14.56 1.37
C GLY A 24 -10.91 -13.72 1.43
N PRO A 25 -9.91 -14.17 2.20
CA PRO A 25 -8.59 -13.53 2.25
C PRO A 25 -7.93 -13.55 0.88
N TRP A 26 -7.26 -12.46 0.52
CA TRP A 26 -6.49 -12.27 -0.70
C TRP A 26 -7.29 -12.31 -2.01
N GLU A 27 -8.62 -12.32 -1.94
CA GLU A 27 -9.46 -12.15 -3.13
C GLU A 27 -9.36 -10.74 -3.73
N ILE A 28 -9.29 -9.73 -2.87
CA ILE A 28 -9.14 -8.34 -3.29
C ILE A 28 -7.91 -7.75 -2.60
N ILE A 29 -6.93 -7.36 -3.39
CA ILE A 29 -5.72 -6.73 -2.90
C ILE A 29 -5.65 -5.27 -3.33
N SER A 30 -5.05 -4.44 -2.48
CA SER A 30 -4.69 -3.06 -2.83
C SER A 30 -3.18 -2.95 -2.91
N THR A 31 -2.67 -2.22 -3.90
CA THR A 31 -1.23 -1.99 -4.06
C THR A 31 -0.93 -0.51 -4.20
N ASP A 32 0.20 -0.09 -3.62
CA ASP A 32 0.69 1.28 -3.69
C ASP A 32 2.22 1.31 -3.75
N LEU A 33 2.78 2.41 -4.22
CA LEU A 33 4.22 2.62 -4.35
C LEU A 33 4.67 3.85 -3.57
N ILE A 34 5.43 3.62 -2.51
CA ILE A 34 6.12 4.70 -1.80
C ILE A 34 7.44 4.94 -2.53
N THR A 35 7.56 6.10 -3.17
CA THR A 35 8.72 6.48 -4.00
C THR A 35 9.51 7.61 -3.37
N GLN A 36 10.65 7.97 -3.98
CA GLN A 36 11.54 9.06 -3.53
C GLN A 36 12.17 8.83 -2.16
N LEU A 37 12.36 7.58 -1.77
CA LEU A 37 13.12 7.24 -0.58
C LEU A 37 14.63 7.38 -0.84
N PRO A 38 15.42 7.69 0.20
CA PRO A 38 16.87 7.60 0.12
C PRO A 38 17.32 6.21 -0.33
N GLU A 39 18.47 6.11 -0.98
CA GLU A 39 18.99 4.83 -1.43
C GLU A 39 19.41 3.96 -0.23
N SER A 40 18.92 2.70 -0.21
CA SER A 40 19.26 1.68 0.77
C SER A 40 19.42 0.35 0.04
N ASN A 41 20.63 -0.24 0.05
CA ASN A 41 20.95 -1.49 -0.65
C ASN A 41 20.51 -1.49 -2.14
N SER A 42 20.69 -0.37 -2.84
CA SER A 42 20.28 -0.15 -4.24
C SER A 42 18.77 -0.07 -4.46
N TYR A 43 17.98 0.02 -3.41
CA TYR A 43 16.55 0.28 -3.45
C TYR A 43 16.24 1.72 -3.06
N ASN A 44 15.19 2.31 -3.63
CA ASN A 44 14.77 3.69 -3.36
C ASN A 44 13.24 3.87 -3.40
N ALA A 45 12.52 2.76 -3.36
CA ALA A 45 11.07 2.74 -3.29
C ALA A 45 10.57 1.47 -2.58
N ILE A 46 9.33 1.49 -2.10
CA ILE A 46 8.68 0.35 -1.46
C ILE A 46 7.38 0.07 -2.21
N CYS A 47 7.17 -1.18 -2.58
CA CYS A 47 5.88 -1.68 -3.02
C CYS A 47 5.12 -2.20 -1.80
N VAL A 48 3.95 -1.63 -1.55
CA VAL A 48 3.03 -2.03 -0.47
C VAL A 48 1.88 -2.80 -1.09
N ILE A 49 1.62 -4.01 -0.58
CA ILE A 49 0.50 -4.85 -1.02
C ILE A 49 -0.33 -5.20 0.21
N VAL A 50 -1.63 -4.96 0.17
CA VAL A 50 -2.53 -5.14 1.32
C VAL A 50 -3.72 -5.99 0.93
N ASP A 51 -3.99 -7.04 1.70
CA ASP A 51 -5.26 -7.75 1.62
C ASP A 51 -6.40 -6.91 2.22
N ARG A 52 -7.43 -6.69 1.44
CA ARG A 52 -8.53 -5.83 1.87
C ARG A 52 -9.39 -6.43 2.97
N LEU A 53 -9.45 -7.74 3.10
CA LEU A 53 -10.22 -8.40 4.15
C LEU A 53 -9.46 -8.43 5.47
N THR A 54 -8.30 -9.09 5.48
CA THR A 54 -7.54 -9.34 6.72
C THR A 54 -6.67 -8.17 7.16
N LYS A 55 -6.44 -7.18 6.28
CA LYS A 55 -5.54 -6.04 6.46
C LYS A 55 -4.06 -6.43 6.53
N ARG A 56 -3.72 -7.68 6.26
CA ARG A 56 -2.33 -8.11 6.16
C ARG A 56 -1.63 -7.41 5.00
N ALA A 57 -0.38 -7.04 5.23
CA ALA A 57 0.41 -6.30 4.26
C ALA A 57 1.74 -6.99 3.97
N TYR A 58 2.27 -6.75 2.78
CA TYR A 58 3.65 -7.00 2.35
C TYR A 58 4.35 -5.68 2.09
N PHE A 59 5.58 -5.55 2.57
CA PHE A 59 6.44 -4.39 2.35
C PHE A 59 7.69 -4.83 1.58
N ILE A 60 7.78 -4.51 0.30
CA ILE A 60 8.81 -5.03 -0.58
C ILE A 60 9.65 -3.88 -1.11
N SER A 61 10.97 -3.93 -0.84
CA SER A 61 11.92 -2.97 -1.40
C SER A 61 12.05 -3.13 -2.91
N ILE A 62 11.96 -2.03 -3.63
CA ILE A 62 12.08 -1.97 -5.08
C ILE A 62 12.94 -0.78 -5.50
N ASN A 63 13.35 -0.76 -6.77
CA ASN A 63 14.00 0.38 -7.38
C ASN A 63 12.97 1.25 -8.14
N ASN A 64 13.16 2.55 -8.21
CA ASN A 64 12.27 3.46 -8.92
C ASN A 64 12.18 3.20 -10.45
N ARG A 65 13.10 2.38 -11.00
CA ARG A 65 13.06 1.90 -12.39
C ARG A 65 12.12 0.71 -12.58
N PHE A 66 11.41 0.33 -11.52
CA PHE A 66 10.49 -0.79 -11.51
C PHE A 66 9.40 -0.61 -12.55
N SER A 67 9.34 -1.52 -13.49
CA SER A 67 8.39 -1.49 -14.61
C SER A 67 7.11 -2.25 -14.27
N SER A 68 6.10 -2.11 -15.13
CA SER A 68 4.86 -2.91 -15.02
C SER A 68 5.10 -4.42 -15.07
N LYS A 69 6.12 -4.86 -15.82
CA LYS A 69 6.54 -6.27 -15.87
C LYS A 69 7.10 -6.73 -14.51
N ASP A 70 7.88 -5.88 -13.87
CA ASP A 70 8.49 -6.21 -12.58
C ASP A 70 7.43 -6.28 -11.47
N ILE A 71 6.38 -5.44 -11.52
CA ILE A 71 5.23 -5.55 -10.62
C ILE A 71 4.52 -6.89 -10.81
N ALA A 72 4.24 -7.27 -12.06
CA ALA A 72 3.61 -8.54 -12.37
C ALA A 72 4.44 -9.73 -11.84
N GLN A 73 5.75 -9.69 -12.04
CA GLN A 73 6.68 -10.70 -11.55
C GLN A 73 6.72 -10.75 -10.02
N LEU A 74 6.73 -9.58 -9.36
CA LEU A 74 6.72 -9.48 -7.90
C LEU A 74 5.44 -10.10 -7.30
N LEU A 75 4.28 -9.81 -7.87
CA LEU A 75 3.02 -10.43 -7.45
C LEU A 75 3.05 -11.95 -7.66
N TYR A 76 3.58 -12.39 -8.80
CA TYR A 76 3.74 -13.81 -9.12
C TYR A 76 4.65 -14.53 -8.12
N ASP A 77 5.78 -13.93 -7.74
CA ASP A 77 6.76 -14.55 -6.87
C ASP A 77 6.41 -14.51 -5.38
N LYS A 78 5.75 -13.43 -4.94
CA LYS A 78 5.53 -13.15 -3.50
C LYS A 78 4.12 -13.42 -3.00
N VAL A 79 3.12 -13.21 -3.84
CA VAL A 79 1.72 -13.27 -3.41
C VAL A 79 1.05 -14.56 -3.87
N TYR A 80 1.16 -14.87 -5.15
CA TYR A 80 0.40 -15.99 -5.72
C TYR A 80 0.78 -17.38 -5.20
N PRO A 81 2.05 -17.70 -4.92
CA PRO A 81 2.41 -19.01 -4.37
C PRO A 81 1.83 -19.25 -2.98
N LEU A 82 1.57 -18.17 -2.24
CA LEU A 82 1.09 -18.25 -0.85
C LEU A 82 -0.43 -18.14 -0.74
N HIS A 83 -1.07 -17.38 -1.64
CA HIS A 83 -2.47 -16.98 -1.49
C HIS A 83 -3.35 -17.29 -2.71
N GLY A 84 -2.75 -17.70 -3.82
CA GLY A 84 -3.46 -17.86 -5.09
C GLY A 84 -3.63 -16.55 -5.85
N LEU A 85 -4.34 -16.62 -6.98
CA LEU A 85 -4.63 -15.44 -7.81
C LEU A 85 -5.76 -14.61 -7.16
N PRO A 86 -5.59 -13.29 -7.01
CA PRO A 86 -6.68 -12.44 -6.56
C PRO A 86 -7.74 -12.29 -7.66
N LEU A 87 -8.96 -12.04 -7.27
CA LEU A 87 -10.04 -11.70 -8.20
C LEU A 87 -9.92 -10.25 -8.68
N GLN A 88 -9.40 -9.37 -7.79
CA GLN A 88 -9.29 -7.94 -8.08
C GLN A 88 -8.02 -7.34 -7.49
N ILE A 89 -7.37 -6.48 -8.27
CA ILE A 89 -6.26 -5.62 -7.84
C ILE A 89 -6.70 -4.16 -7.92
N ILE A 90 -6.61 -3.45 -6.81
CA ILE A 90 -6.87 -2.02 -6.73
C ILE A 90 -5.54 -1.31 -6.55
N SER A 91 -5.23 -0.37 -7.44
CA SER A 91 -3.98 0.40 -7.40
C SER A 91 -4.26 1.89 -7.57
N ASP A 92 -3.26 2.70 -7.25
CA ASP A 92 -3.27 4.10 -7.65
C ASP A 92 -3.18 4.26 -9.17
N ARG A 93 -3.20 5.51 -9.65
CA ARG A 93 -3.05 5.84 -11.07
C ARG A 93 -1.58 5.85 -11.53
N GLY A 94 -0.71 5.20 -10.82
CA GLY A 94 0.71 5.11 -11.18
C GLY A 94 0.91 4.59 -12.60
N VAL A 95 1.93 5.11 -13.28
CA VAL A 95 2.26 4.76 -14.67
C VAL A 95 2.46 3.25 -14.84
N GLN A 96 2.99 2.59 -13.83
CA GLN A 96 3.27 1.16 -13.83
C GLN A 96 1.98 0.32 -13.90
N TYR A 97 0.94 0.71 -13.17
CA TYR A 97 -0.35 0.01 -13.13
C TYR A 97 -1.25 0.37 -14.32
N SER A 98 -1.13 1.58 -14.84
CA SER A 98 -1.85 2.02 -16.03
C SER A 98 -1.24 1.50 -17.33
N ALA A 99 -0.03 0.96 -17.30
CA ALA A 99 0.67 0.44 -18.46
C ALA A 99 -0.12 -0.69 -19.13
N LYS A 100 -0.19 -0.64 -20.45
CA LYS A 100 -0.92 -1.62 -21.27
C LYS A 100 -0.49 -3.07 -20.95
N LEU A 101 0.80 -3.31 -20.72
CA LEU A 101 1.34 -4.62 -20.41
C LEU A 101 0.77 -5.18 -19.11
N PHE A 102 0.66 -4.37 -18.05
CA PHE A 102 0.06 -4.80 -16.78
C PHE A 102 -1.43 -5.12 -16.94
N GLN A 103 -2.15 -4.29 -17.68
CA GLN A 103 -3.58 -4.49 -17.94
C GLN A 103 -3.83 -5.76 -18.76
N GLU A 104 -3.02 -6.02 -19.78
CA GLU A 104 -3.09 -7.25 -20.59
C GLU A 104 -2.76 -8.48 -19.73
N TRP A 105 -1.78 -8.39 -18.86
CA TRP A 105 -1.42 -9.46 -17.94
C TRP A 105 -2.55 -9.77 -16.95
N CYS A 106 -3.15 -8.76 -16.33
CA CYS A 106 -4.34 -8.96 -15.48
C CYS A 106 -5.48 -9.62 -16.26
N LYS A 107 -5.71 -9.19 -17.50
CA LYS A 107 -6.75 -9.76 -18.37
C LYS A 107 -6.51 -11.23 -18.71
N ILE A 108 -5.26 -11.63 -18.98
CA ILE A 108 -4.89 -13.04 -19.25
C ILE A 108 -5.15 -13.92 -18.03
N LEU A 109 -4.93 -13.39 -16.83
CA LEU A 109 -5.14 -14.10 -15.55
C LEU A 109 -6.58 -13.96 -15.02
N GLU A 110 -7.47 -13.33 -15.77
CA GLU A 110 -8.86 -13.03 -15.37
C GLU A 110 -8.96 -12.22 -14.07
N ILE A 111 -7.96 -11.36 -13.81
CA ILE A 111 -7.92 -10.46 -12.66
C ILE A 111 -8.54 -9.12 -13.04
N GLU A 112 -9.52 -8.65 -12.26
CA GLU A 112 -10.07 -7.31 -12.41
C GLU A 112 -9.07 -6.26 -11.90
N SER A 113 -8.51 -5.45 -12.81
CA SER A 113 -7.64 -4.33 -12.44
C SER A 113 -8.46 -3.04 -12.34
N THR A 114 -8.54 -2.48 -11.15
CA THR A 114 -9.30 -1.26 -10.86
C THR A 114 -8.35 -0.17 -10.38
N MET A 115 -8.36 0.98 -11.05
CA MET A 115 -7.61 2.14 -10.59
C MET A 115 -8.43 2.89 -9.53
N SER A 116 -7.79 3.23 -8.41
CA SER A 116 -8.37 4.10 -7.39
C SER A 116 -8.78 5.43 -8.02
N THR A 117 -10.00 5.82 -7.78
CA THR A 117 -10.55 7.10 -8.24
C THR A 117 -10.99 7.92 -7.04
N ALA A 118 -11.08 9.25 -7.20
CA ALA A 118 -11.60 10.16 -6.17
C ALA A 118 -13.02 9.78 -5.65
N TYR A 119 -13.67 8.82 -6.30
CA TYR A 119 -15.00 8.32 -5.90
C TYR A 119 -14.95 7.15 -4.91
N TYR A 120 -13.75 6.64 -4.56
CA TYR A 120 -13.59 5.50 -3.62
C TYR A 120 -12.66 5.84 -2.44
N PRO A 121 -13.01 6.83 -1.61
CA PRO A 121 -12.15 7.31 -0.52
C PRO A 121 -11.85 6.25 0.55
N GLN A 122 -12.70 5.21 0.67
CA GLN A 122 -12.46 4.10 1.61
C GLN A 122 -11.28 3.21 1.21
N THR A 123 -10.93 3.14 -0.07
CA THR A 123 -9.77 2.40 -0.56
C THR A 123 -8.49 3.15 -0.27
N ASP A 124 -8.52 4.46 -0.54
CA ASP A 124 -7.38 5.34 -0.32
C ASP A 124 -7.06 5.45 1.18
N GLY A 125 -8.09 5.57 2.04
CA GLY A 125 -7.90 5.63 3.48
C GLY A 125 -7.23 4.40 4.08
N GLN A 126 -7.51 3.19 3.58
CA GLN A 126 -6.82 1.98 4.07
C GLN A 126 -5.34 1.98 3.71
N MET A 127 -4.99 2.29 2.46
CA MET A 127 -3.60 2.35 2.02
C MET A 127 -2.84 3.47 2.73
N GLU A 128 -3.48 4.62 2.90
CA GLU A 128 -2.89 5.74 3.66
C GLU A 128 -2.54 5.33 5.09
N HIS A 129 -3.42 4.63 5.80
CA HIS A 129 -3.13 4.13 7.15
C HIS A 129 -1.97 3.14 7.19
N VAL A 130 -1.89 2.22 6.23
CA VAL A 130 -0.77 1.27 6.14
C VAL A 130 0.54 2.00 5.88
N ASN A 131 0.54 2.94 4.94
CA ASN A 131 1.72 3.74 4.60
C ASN A 131 2.17 4.59 5.79
N GLN A 132 1.25 5.25 6.49
CA GLN A 132 1.55 6.03 7.71
C GLN A 132 2.17 5.15 8.80
N ALA A 133 1.64 3.94 9.02
CA ALA A 133 2.18 3.01 10.00
C ALA A 133 3.61 2.56 9.64
N LEU A 134 3.84 2.23 8.37
CA LEU A 134 5.17 1.88 7.86
C LEU A 134 6.15 3.04 8.01
N GLU A 135 5.77 4.24 7.56
CA GLU A 135 6.61 5.43 7.70
C GLU A 135 6.95 5.73 9.16
N GLN A 136 5.98 5.61 10.05
CA GLN A 136 6.20 5.84 11.47
C GLN A 136 7.19 4.82 12.04
N TYR A 137 7.05 3.53 11.68
CA TYR A 137 7.99 2.49 12.08
C TYR A 137 9.41 2.82 11.59
N LEU A 138 9.56 3.11 10.30
CA LEU A 138 10.85 3.44 9.72
C LEU A 138 11.50 4.66 10.39
N ARG A 139 10.74 5.72 10.66
CA ARG A 139 11.26 6.91 11.37
C ARG A 139 11.80 6.61 12.76
N CYS A 140 11.32 5.55 13.42
CA CYS A 140 11.78 5.18 14.75
C CYS A 140 13.08 4.36 14.74
N TYR A 141 13.32 3.59 13.67
CA TYR A 141 14.39 2.57 13.66
C TYR A 141 15.47 2.79 12.60
N VAL A 142 15.21 3.65 11.61
CA VAL A 142 16.19 3.98 10.58
C VAL A 142 17.35 4.76 11.17
N ASP A 143 18.55 4.47 10.73
CA ASP A 143 19.77 5.17 11.11
C ASP A 143 19.76 6.65 10.66
N TYR A 144 20.70 7.44 11.19
CA TYR A 144 20.80 8.87 10.88
C TYR A 144 20.98 9.14 9.37
N ASN A 145 21.64 8.23 8.65
CA ASN A 145 21.90 8.36 7.21
C ASN A 145 20.77 7.86 6.34
N LEU A 146 19.69 7.33 6.94
CA LEU A 146 18.55 6.74 6.24
C LEU A 146 18.95 5.62 5.26
N SER A 147 20.05 4.92 5.52
CA SER A 147 20.67 3.98 4.57
C SER A 147 20.27 2.52 4.79
N ASN A 148 19.60 2.20 5.90
CA ASN A 148 19.28 0.83 6.31
C ASN A 148 17.77 0.50 6.29
N TRP A 149 16.92 1.38 5.72
CA TRP A 149 15.47 1.16 5.75
C TRP A 149 15.04 -0.13 5.05
N SER A 150 15.73 -0.55 3.99
CA SER A 150 15.38 -1.79 3.27
C SER A 150 15.55 -3.05 4.13
N ASP A 151 16.51 -3.05 5.06
CA ASP A 151 16.75 -4.16 5.97
C ASP A 151 15.68 -4.24 7.08
N LEU A 152 15.06 -3.10 7.38
CA LEU A 152 14.02 -3.00 8.40
C LEU A 152 12.63 -3.43 7.91
N LEU A 153 12.42 -3.54 6.58
CA LEU A 153 11.10 -3.82 6.02
C LEU A 153 10.50 -5.15 6.51
N LEU A 154 11.30 -6.19 6.61
CA LEU A 154 10.84 -7.49 7.10
C LEU A 154 10.35 -7.41 8.55
N SER A 155 11.07 -6.67 9.39
CA SER A 155 10.67 -6.45 10.79
C SER A 155 9.45 -5.55 10.89
N ALA A 156 9.34 -4.54 10.01
CA ALA A 156 8.16 -3.68 9.92
C ALA A 156 6.91 -4.49 9.51
N GLU A 157 7.04 -5.34 8.50
CA GLU A 157 5.98 -6.23 8.02
C GLU A 157 5.52 -7.19 9.13
N PHE A 158 6.47 -7.85 9.80
CA PHE A 158 6.18 -8.73 10.92
C PHE A 158 5.43 -7.99 12.03
N THR A 159 5.92 -6.82 12.42
CA THR A 159 5.30 -6.00 13.46
C THR A 159 3.89 -5.58 13.04
N TYR A 160 3.74 -5.08 11.82
CA TYR A 160 2.45 -4.68 11.27
C TYR A 160 1.45 -5.83 11.29
N ASN A 161 1.80 -6.98 10.77
CA ASN A 161 0.91 -8.12 10.62
C ASN A 161 0.56 -8.84 11.94
N ASN A 162 1.32 -8.63 13.01
CA ASN A 162 1.12 -9.28 14.31
C ASN A 162 0.55 -8.36 15.40
N CYS A 163 0.44 -7.06 15.15
CA CYS A 163 -0.24 -6.17 16.09
C CYS A 163 -1.74 -6.45 16.07
N LYS A 164 -2.29 -6.74 17.25
CA LYS A 164 -3.73 -6.90 17.47
C LYS A 164 -4.33 -5.55 17.82
N GLY A 165 -5.23 -5.04 17.00
CA GLY A 165 -6.02 -3.87 17.35
C GLY A 165 -5.82 -2.64 16.46
N ASP A 166 -6.69 -1.66 16.64
CA ASP A 166 -6.75 -0.42 15.86
C ASP A 166 -5.40 0.31 15.85
N TRP A 167 -4.71 0.29 14.74
CA TRP A 167 -3.43 0.94 14.51
C TRP A 167 -3.41 2.42 14.89
N ALA A 168 -4.56 3.09 14.85
CA ALA A 168 -4.68 4.49 15.22
C ALA A 168 -4.52 4.74 16.74
N GLN A 169 -4.73 3.72 17.57
CA GLN A 169 -4.58 3.85 19.04
C GLN A 169 -3.29 3.23 19.58
N ASP A 170 -2.66 2.29 18.87
CA ASP A 170 -1.59 1.45 19.42
C ASP A 170 -0.16 1.80 18.99
N SER A 171 0.04 2.76 18.09
CA SER A 171 1.39 3.21 17.73
C SER A 171 2.24 3.60 18.96
N ARG A 172 1.62 4.07 20.03
CA ARG A 172 2.28 4.36 21.31
C ARG A 172 2.59 3.12 22.16
N ARG A 173 1.78 2.06 22.03
CA ARG A 173 1.98 0.79 22.77
C ARG A 173 3.05 -0.09 22.16
N ILE A 174 3.18 -0.07 20.83
CA ILE A 174 4.25 -0.80 20.13
C ILE A 174 5.60 -0.27 20.54
N LEU A 175 5.74 1.05 20.62
CA LEU A 175 6.99 1.69 21.07
C LEU A 175 7.33 1.35 22.52
N SER A 176 6.35 1.23 23.41
CA SER A 176 6.58 0.89 24.82
C SER A 176 6.98 -0.58 25.06
N ASN A 177 6.50 -1.51 24.22
CA ASN A 177 6.81 -2.93 24.36
C ASN A 177 8.16 -3.34 23.78
N ILE A 178 8.70 -2.57 22.85
CA ILE A 178 10.01 -2.84 22.23
C ILE A 178 11.15 -2.24 23.08
N THR A 179 10.89 -1.18 23.84
CA THR A 179 11.87 -0.54 24.73
C THR A 179 12.21 -1.37 25.97
N VAL A 180 11.49 -2.48 26.25
CA VAL A 180 11.69 -3.34 27.43
C VAL A 180 12.62 -4.53 27.15
N CYS A 181 13.07 -4.76 25.92
CA CYS A 181 13.98 -5.84 25.55
C CYS A 181 15.39 -5.34 25.13
N GLY A 182 15.86 -4.22 25.66
CA GLY A 182 17.22 -3.71 25.52
C GLY A 182 17.95 -3.69 26.84
#